data_851b05c076f4023e6450fbb5df9ba21e
#
_entry.id   851b05c076f4023e6450fbb5df9ba21e
#
_cell.length_a   1.000
_cell.length_b   1.000
_cell.length_c   1.000
_cell.angle_alpha   90.00
_cell.angle_beta   90.00
_cell.angle_gamma   90.00
#
_symmetry.space_group_name_H-M   'P 1'
#
loop_
_entity.id
_entity.type
_entity.pdbx_description
1 polymer ?
#
loop_
_entity_poly.entity_id
_entity_poly.type
_entity_poly.pdbx_seq_one_letter_code
_entity_poly.pdbx_strand_id
1 'polypeptide(L)'
;MFEKIGKNTSMLRTDERVCGTIYLIEEGGKRLIIDSGDGDAEIGFAPDICILTHGHFDHTSGVEENWPCVLLHPAEAAFKGPCLKIPKNAAPNPMKPLIFGSHLLEFFHTPGHTLGSICILDRKTGILFSGDTAFAGGGYGRTDLGGNEKEMEESLGLISKINYKLLCPGHGDIEKREE
;
A
#
# COMPACT_ATOMS: atom_id res chain seq x y z
N MET A 1 6.87 -15.99 -5.37
CA MET A 1 6.78 -15.60 -6.83
C MET A 1 5.55 -14.74 -7.02
N PHE A 2 5.63 -13.66 -7.82
CA PHE A 2 4.48 -12.79 -8.11
C PHE A 2 3.37 -13.53 -8.87
N GLU A 3 2.14 -13.43 -8.38
CA GLU A 3 0.92 -13.99 -8.97
C GLU A 3 0.13 -12.88 -9.68
N LYS A 4 -0.32 -13.14 -10.92
CA LYS A 4 -1.09 -12.14 -11.69
C LYS A 4 -2.50 -11.96 -11.14
N ILE A 5 -2.87 -10.69 -10.90
CA ILE A 5 -4.23 -10.27 -10.52
C ILE A 5 -4.88 -9.36 -11.58
N GLY A 6 -4.11 -8.91 -12.56
CA GLY A 6 -4.56 -8.06 -13.66
C GLY A 6 -3.60 -8.13 -14.86
N LYS A 7 -3.86 -7.35 -15.91
CA LYS A 7 -3.04 -7.37 -17.12
C LYS A 7 -1.58 -7.01 -16.86
N ASN A 8 -1.34 -5.96 -16.09
CA ASN A 8 -0.01 -5.43 -15.76
C ASN A 8 0.23 -5.44 -14.25
N THR A 9 -0.65 -6.08 -13.47
CA THR A 9 -0.63 -6.04 -12.01
C THR A 9 -0.51 -7.45 -11.47
N SER A 10 0.41 -7.63 -10.53
CA SER A 10 0.65 -8.89 -9.83
C SER A 10 0.77 -8.64 -8.33
N MET A 11 0.64 -9.67 -7.51
CA MET A 11 0.85 -9.61 -6.08
C MET A 11 1.85 -10.69 -5.64
N LEU A 12 2.56 -10.41 -4.55
CA LEU A 12 3.40 -11.36 -3.83
C LEU A 12 2.98 -11.33 -2.36
N ARG A 13 2.46 -12.44 -1.88
CA ARG A 13 2.19 -12.63 -0.45
C ARG A 13 3.48 -13.04 0.24
N THR A 14 3.80 -12.40 1.35
CA THR A 14 4.87 -12.82 2.24
C THR A 14 4.37 -13.94 3.18
N ASP A 15 5.11 -14.33 4.20
CA ASP A 15 4.73 -15.45 5.10
C ASP A 15 3.36 -15.19 5.78
N GLU A 16 2.58 -16.26 5.99
CA GLU A 16 1.20 -16.25 6.52
C GLU A 16 1.04 -15.64 7.93
N ARG A 17 2.12 -15.40 8.66
CA ARG A 17 2.06 -14.96 10.06
C ARG A 17 2.06 -13.44 10.26
N VAL A 18 2.68 -12.69 9.35
CA VAL A 18 2.88 -11.23 9.48
C VAL A 18 2.86 -10.57 8.09
N CYS A 19 2.11 -11.14 7.17
CA CYS A 19 2.21 -10.96 5.75
C CYS A 19 1.66 -9.63 5.22
N GLY A 20 2.53 -8.64 5.07
CA GLY A 20 2.23 -7.53 4.17
C GLY A 20 2.26 -8.01 2.71
N THR A 21 1.20 -7.80 1.96
CA THR A 21 1.14 -8.11 0.53
C THR A 21 1.87 -7.05 -0.27
N ILE A 22 2.75 -7.48 -1.18
CA ILE A 22 3.46 -6.59 -2.11
C ILE A 22 2.71 -6.61 -3.44
N TYR A 23 2.37 -5.45 -3.98
CA TYR A 23 1.77 -5.34 -5.31
C TYR A 23 2.76 -4.77 -6.31
N LEU A 24 2.76 -5.32 -7.52
CA LEU A 24 3.64 -4.94 -8.62
C LEU A 24 2.81 -4.47 -9.82
N ILE A 25 3.13 -3.30 -10.35
CA ILE A 25 2.65 -2.80 -11.64
C ILE A 25 3.83 -2.76 -12.60
N GLU A 26 3.74 -3.49 -13.73
CA GLU A 26 4.78 -3.51 -14.75
C GLU A 26 4.25 -2.98 -16.08
N GLU A 27 4.90 -1.96 -16.63
CA GLU A 27 4.58 -1.44 -17.96
C GLU A 27 5.79 -0.80 -18.62
N GLY A 28 6.00 -1.12 -19.90
CA GLY A 28 7.10 -0.52 -20.67
C GLY A 28 8.51 -0.82 -20.16
N GLY A 29 8.70 -1.98 -19.51
CA GLY A 29 9.98 -2.38 -18.90
C GLY A 29 10.27 -1.69 -17.56
N LYS A 30 9.35 -0.88 -17.05
CA LYS A 30 9.43 -0.25 -15.73
C LYS A 30 8.60 -0.99 -14.70
N ARG A 31 9.00 -0.88 -13.43
CA ARG A 31 8.39 -1.57 -12.28
C ARG A 31 8.06 -0.59 -11.17
N LEU A 32 6.80 -0.57 -10.77
CA LEU A 32 6.33 0.13 -9.58
C LEU A 32 5.79 -0.90 -8.60
N ILE A 33 6.23 -0.83 -7.35
CA ILE A 33 5.66 -1.65 -6.29
C ILE A 33 4.92 -0.80 -5.26
N ILE A 34 3.91 -1.41 -4.65
CA ILE A 34 3.18 -0.87 -3.51
C ILE A 34 3.45 -1.82 -2.35
N ASP A 35 4.03 -1.27 -1.30
CA ASP A 35 4.64 -1.93 -0.16
C ASP A 35 5.81 -2.87 -0.52
N SER A 36 6.58 -3.28 0.46
CA SER A 36 7.79 -4.09 0.28
C SER A 36 7.84 -5.34 1.16
N GLY A 37 6.80 -5.58 1.94
CA GLY A 37 6.74 -6.70 2.87
C GLY A 37 7.65 -6.55 4.09
N ASP A 38 7.80 -7.65 4.82
CA ASP A 38 8.57 -7.77 6.08
C ASP A 38 10.10 -7.90 5.89
N GLY A 39 10.55 -8.02 4.64
CA GLY A 39 11.94 -8.19 4.27
C GLY A 39 12.36 -9.64 4.05
N ASP A 40 11.52 -10.61 4.34
CA ASP A 40 11.80 -12.04 4.09
C ASP A 40 11.40 -12.45 2.67
N ALA A 41 10.53 -11.69 2.00
CA ALA A 41 10.13 -11.95 0.62
C ALA A 41 11.20 -11.48 -0.37
N GLU A 42 11.68 -12.39 -1.20
CA GLU A 42 12.62 -12.07 -2.28
C GLU A 42 11.87 -11.40 -3.45
N ILE A 43 12.00 -10.07 -3.57
CA ILE A 43 11.43 -9.29 -4.68
C ILE A 43 12.20 -9.54 -5.98
N GLY A 44 13.53 -9.77 -5.90
CA GLY A 44 14.39 -10.17 -7.02
C GLY A 44 14.76 -9.05 -7.99
N PHE A 45 14.39 -7.78 -7.71
CA PHE A 45 14.74 -6.61 -8.53
C PHE A 45 14.61 -5.31 -7.72
N ALA A 46 15.30 -4.27 -8.14
CA ALA A 46 15.04 -2.92 -7.67
C ALA A 46 13.90 -2.31 -8.50
N PRO A 47 12.80 -1.81 -7.88
CA PRO A 47 11.74 -1.12 -8.59
C PRO A 47 12.19 0.29 -9.01
N ASP A 48 11.60 0.84 -10.08
CA ASP A 48 11.77 2.26 -10.42
C ASP A 48 11.11 3.17 -9.39
N ILE A 49 9.98 2.73 -8.82
CA ILE A 49 9.23 3.44 -7.79
C ILE A 49 8.68 2.42 -6.77
N CYS A 50 8.85 2.71 -5.49
CA CYS A 50 8.18 2.04 -4.38
C CYS A 50 7.26 3.04 -3.70
N ILE A 51 6.00 2.70 -3.51
CA ILE A 51 5.04 3.51 -2.75
C ILE A 51 4.64 2.71 -1.51
N LEU A 52 4.90 3.24 -0.34
CA LEU A 52 4.54 2.63 0.92
C LEU A 52 3.18 3.15 1.38
N THR A 53 2.27 2.25 1.71
CA THR A 53 0.93 2.59 2.19
C THR A 53 0.98 3.19 3.59
N HIS A 54 1.89 2.71 4.43
CA HIS A 54 2.15 3.20 5.78
C HIS A 54 3.52 2.71 6.30
N GLY A 55 3.88 3.02 7.54
CA GLY A 55 5.22 2.86 8.09
C GLY A 55 5.46 1.58 8.90
N HIS A 56 4.55 0.61 8.99
CA HIS A 56 4.79 -0.62 9.73
C HIS A 56 5.81 -1.53 9.04
N PHE A 57 6.57 -2.28 9.84
CA PHE A 57 7.72 -3.06 9.39
C PHE A 57 7.37 -4.11 8.34
N ASP A 58 6.19 -4.69 8.41
CA ASP A 58 5.68 -5.72 7.48
C ASP A 58 5.26 -5.17 6.11
N HIS A 59 5.28 -3.83 5.96
CA HIS A 59 5.08 -3.12 4.68
C HIS A 59 6.36 -2.46 4.16
N THR A 60 7.34 -2.22 5.05
CA THR A 60 8.48 -1.35 4.73
C THR A 60 9.83 -2.04 4.80
N SER A 61 9.92 -3.24 5.40
CA SER A 61 11.22 -3.87 5.71
C SER A 61 11.96 -4.39 4.50
N GLY A 62 11.28 -4.66 3.39
CA GLY A 62 11.91 -5.09 2.15
C GLY A 62 12.53 -3.96 1.33
N VAL A 63 12.39 -2.70 1.76
CA VAL A 63 13.03 -1.57 1.07
C VAL A 63 14.56 -1.66 1.20
N GLU A 64 15.24 -1.65 0.05
CA GLU A 64 16.71 -1.60 -0.01
C GLU A 64 17.19 -0.15 -0.18
N GLU A 65 18.38 0.17 0.38
CA GLU A 65 18.95 1.53 0.36
C GLU A 65 19.24 2.04 -1.07
N ASN A 66 19.45 1.14 -2.04
CA ASN A 66 19.72 1.46 -3.44
C ASN A 66 18.48 1.71 -4.29
N TRP A 67 17.27 1.57 -3.76
CA TRP A 67 16.06 1.86 -4.53
C TRP A 67 15.94 3.36 -4.86
N PRO A 68 15.74 3.71 -6.14
CA PRO A 68 15.90 5.09 -6.58
C PRO A 68 14.78 6.03 -6.11
N CYS A 69 13.59 5.50 -5.85
CA CYS A 69 12.44 6.31 -5.46
C CYS A 69 11.55 5.50 -4.50
N VAL A 70 11.53 5.89 -3.24
CA VAL A 70 10.67 5.33 -2.19
C VAL A 70 9.82 6.46 -1.63
N LEU A 71 8.50 6.34 -1.72
CA LEU A 71 7.54 7.36 -1.32
C LEU A 71 6.73 6.89 -0.11
N LEU A 72 6.64 7.73 0.92
CA LEU A 72 5.88 7.49 2.14
C LEU A 72 5.14 8.76 2.53
N HIS A 73 3.94 8.65 3.08
CA HIS A 73 3.20 9.83 3.54
C HIS A 73 3.98 10.58 4.63
N PRO A 74 4.14 11.91 4.55
CA PRO A 74 5.00 12.67 5.48
C PRO A 74 4.55 12.59 6.94
N ALA A 75 3.28 12.32 7.23
CA ALA A 75 2.79 12.17 8.59
C ALA A 75 3.37 10.94 9.33
N GLU A 76 3.85 9.92 8.59
CA GLU A 76 4.52 8.76 9.20
C GLU A 76 5.80 9.14 9.96
N ALA A 77 6.50 10.18 9.55
CA ALA A 77 7.67 10.67 10.27
C ALA A 77 7.35 11.23 11.68
N ALA A 78 6.11 11.67 11.90
CA ALA A 78 5.62 12.17 13.19
C ALA A 78 4.95 11.08 14.04
N PHE A 79 4.57 9.96 13.43
CA PHE A 79 3.92 8.85 14.12
C PHE A 79 4.91 8.18 15.09
N LYS A 80 4.44 7.81 16.29
CA LYS A 80 5.23 7.21 17.39
C LYS A 80 4.63 5.90 17.87
N GLY A 81 4.11 5.10 16.95
CA GLY A 81 3.55 3.78 17.25
C GLY A 81 4.63 2.69 17.36
N PRO A 82 4.30 1.54 17.97
CA PRO A 82 5.11 0.35 17.85
C PRO A 82 5.11 -0.16 16.42
N CYS A 83 6.04 -1.07 16.09
CA CYS A 83 6.13 -1.71 14.77
C CYS A 83 6.55 -0.81 13.61
N LEU A 84 6.88 0.47 13.85
CA LEU A 84 7.37 1.36 12.81
C LEU A 84 8.78 1.00 12.35
N LYS A 85 8.97 0.99 11.03
CA LYS A 85 10.28 0.91 10.39
C LYS A 85 10.31 1.82 9.16
N ILE A 86 10.66 3.07 9.37
CA ILE A 86 10.75 4.06 8.28
C ILE A 86 12.07 3.88 7.52
N PRO A 87 12.06 3.55 6.21
CA PRO A 87 13.27 3.45 5.41
C PRO A 87 14.02 4.78 5.34
N LYS A 88 15.35 4.75 5.45
CA LYS A 88 16.18 5.97 5.45
C LYS A 88 16.10 6.76 4.14
N ASN A 89 15.87 6.06 3.01
CA ASN A 89 15.73 6.63 1.68
C ASN A 89 14.28 6.97 1.31
N ALA A 90 13.32 6.85 2.25
CA ALA A 90 11.95 7.25 2.00
C ALA A 90 11.83 8.78 1.90
N ALA A 91 11.28 9.24 0.78
CA ALA A 91 10.95 10.64 0.53
C ALA A 91 9.45 10.89 0.79
N PRO A 92 9.07 12.14 1.15
CA PRO A 92 7.67 12.50 1.31
C PRO A 92 6.86 12.27 0.03
N ASN A 93 5.78 11.48 0.11
CA ASN A 93 4.81 11.37 -0.98
C ASN A 93 4.07 12.72 -1.11
N PRO A 94 4.12 13.36 -2.29
CA PRO A 94 3.47 14.66 -2.49
C PRO A 94 1.94 14.59 -2.52
N MET A 95 1.36 13.38 -2.45
CA MET A 95 -0.09 13.12 -2.51
C MET A 95 -0.78 13.69 -3.76
N LYS A 96 -0.03 13.83 -4.85
CA LYS A 96 -0.53 14.25 -6.17
C LYS A 96 -0.65 13.03 -7.09
N PRO A 97 -1.62 13.01 -8.01
CA PRO A 97 -1.74 11.92 -8.97
C PRO A 97 -0.42 11.62 -9.66
N LEU A 98 -0.06 10.34 -9.73
CA LEU A 98 1.15 9.83 -10.36
C LEU A 98 0.80 9.08 -11.63
N ILE A 99 1.43 9.45 -12.76
CA ILE A 99 1.34 8.72 -14.02
C ILE A 99 2.49 7.73 -14.10
N PHE A 100 2.17 6.44 -14.23
CA PHE A 100 3.12 5.37 -14.45
C PHE A 100 2.73 4.56 -15.69
N GLY A 101 3.43 4.79 -16.80
CA GLY A 101 3.01 4.28 -18.11
C GLY A 101 1.61 4.77 -18.46
N SER A 102 0.67 3.87 -18.62
CA SER A 102 -0.75 4.19 -18.86
C SER A 102 -1.62 4.21 -17.60
N HIS A 103 -1.03 3.93 -16.43
CA HIS A 103 -1.71 3.95 -15.14
C HIS A 103 -1.76 5.37 -14.57
N LEU A 104 -2.90 5.74 -13.98
CA LEU A 104 -3.07 6.98 -13.21
C LEU A 104 -3.38 6.58 -11.76
N LEU A 105 -2.41 6.75 -10.89
CA LEU A 105 -2.51 6.44 -9.47
C LEU A 105 -2.95 7.69 -8.70
N GLU A 106 -4.08 7.62 -8.03
CA GLU A 106 -4.59 8.65 -7.13
C GLU A 106 -4.41 8.22 -5.69
N PHE A 107 -4.00 9.15 -4.83
CA PHE A 107 -3.71 8.92 -3.42
C PHE A 107 -4.81 9.49 -2.54
N PHE A 108 -5.22 8.72 -1.55
CA PHE A 108 -6.18 9.12 -0.53
C PHE A 108 -5.52 8.97 0.83
N HIS A 109 -5.44 10.05 1.59
CA HIS A 109 -4.99 10.00 2.98
C HIS A 109 -6.11 9.36 3.81
N THR A 110 -5.80 8.25 4.46
CA THR A 110 -6.75 7.41 5.20
C THR A 110 -6.17 7.05 6.57
N PRO A 111 -6.00 8.06 7.46
CA PRO A 111 -5.46 7.84 8.80
C PRO A 111 -6.39 6.95 9.63
N GLY A 112 -5.84 6.37 10.68
CA GLY A 112 -6.58 5.53 11.62
C GLY A 112 -5.80 4.29 12.04
N HIS A 113 -5.27 3.51 11.10
CA HIS A 113 -4.31 2.44 11.41
C HIS A 113 -2.96 3.03 11.82
N THR A 114 -2.42 3.92 10.99
CA THR A 114 -1.34 4.85 11.33
C THR A 114 -1.73 6.28 10.98
N LEU A 115 -0.92 7.25 11.41
CA LEU A 115 -1.17 8.67 11.14
C LEU A 115 -1.04 9.03 9.64
N GLY A 116 -0.20 8.31 8.90
CA GLY A 116 0.07 8.56 7.49
C GLY A 116 -0.41 7.45 6.57
N SER A 117 -1.31 6.58 7.00
CA SER A 117 -1.90 5.55 6.13
C SER A 117 -2.54 6.16 4.91
N ILE A 118 -2.33 5.52 3.75
CA ILE A 118 -2.91 5.93 2.47
C ILE A 118 -3.53 4.75 1.73
N CYS A 119 -4.58 5.05 0.96
CA CYS A 119 -5.06 4.17 -0.11
C CYS A 119 -4.65 4.72 -1.47
N ILE A 120 -4.49 3.84 -2.46
CA ILE A 120 -4.04 4.18 -3.80
C ILE A 120 -5.02 3.58 -4.80
N LEU A 121 -5.68 4.41 -5.62
CA LEU A 121 -6.55 3.96 -6.68
C LEU A 121 -5.86 4.06 -8.03
N ASP A 122 -5.73 2.95 -8.71
CA ASP A 122 -5.38 2.94 -10.13
C ASP A 122 -6.65 3.14 -10.98
N ARG A 123 -6.81 4.32 -11.52
CA ARG A 123 -7.97 4.71 -12.34
C ARG A 123 -8.10 3.89 -13.63
N LYS A 124 -7.00 3.38 -14.16
CA LYS A 124 -7.02 2.56 -15.40
C LYS A 124 -7.66 1.19 -15.17
N THR A 125 -7.32 0.55 -14.08
CA THR A 125 -7.76 -0.82 -13.78
C THR A 125 -8.97 -0.88 -12.85
N GLY A 126 -9.18 0.17 -12.07
CA GLY A 126 -10.15 0.21 -10.99
C GLY A 126 -9.69 -0.57 -9.76
N ILE A 127 -8.39 -0.82 -9.61
CA ILE A 127 -7.83 -1.48 -8.42
C ILE A 127 -7.60 -0.44 -7.33
N LEU A 128 -8.13 -0.70 -6.13
CA LEU A 128 -7.84 0.05 -4.92
C LEU A 128 -6.89 -0.75 -4.03
N PHE A 129 -5.67 -0.26 -3.89
CA PHE A 129 -4.70 -0.76 -2.92
C PHE A 129 -4.94 -0.03 -1.60
N SER A 130 -5.48 -0.73 -0.62
CA SER A 130 -5.96 -0.11 0.63
C SER A 130 -4.96 -0.14 1.78
N GLY A 131 -3.80 -0.81 1.61
CA GLY A 131 -2.94 -1.06 2.75
C GLY A 131 -3.75 -1.67 3.90
N ASP A 132 -3.55 -1.15 5.10
CA ASP A 132 -4.26 -1.63 6.29
C ASP A 132 -5.48 -0.77 6.66
N THR A 133 -6.00 0.01 5.72
CA THR A 133 -7.22 0.78 5.96
C THR A 133 -8.47 -0.09 5.82
N ALA A 134 -8.55 -0.94 4.79
CA ALA A 134 -9.71 -1.79 4.57
C ALA A 134 -9.28 -3.19 4.07
N PHE A 135 -9.93 -4.22 4.58
CA PHE A 135 -9.73 -5.63 4.22
C PHE A 135 -10.98 -6.23 3.58
N ALA A 136 -10.82 -7.37 2.93
CA ALA A 136 -11.93 -8.16 2.40
C ALA A 136 -12.94 -8.54 3.52
N GLY A 137 -14.21 -8.64 3.15
CA GLY A 137 -15.27 -8.97 4.10
C GLY A 137 -15.60 -7.86 5.10
N GLY A 138 -15.18 -6.61 4.85
CA GLY A 138 -15.47 -5.45 5.70
C GLY A 138 -14.55 -5.32 6.93
N GLY A 139 -13.45 -6.07 6.99
CA GLY A 139 -12.41 -5.89 7.99
C GLY A 139 -11.58 -4.62 7.77
N TYR A 140 -10.82 -4.22 8.80
CA TYR A 140 -9.87 -3.10 8.73
C TYR A 140 -8.70 -3.31 9.67
N GLY A 141 -7.61 -2.56 9.46
CA GLY A 141 -6.41 -2.63 10.28
C GLY A 141 -6.65 -2.16 11.71
N ARG A 142 -6.00 -2.80 12.65
CA ARG A 142 -6.10 -2.48 14.08
C ARG A 142 -5.63 -1.05 14.36
N THR A 143 -6.27 -0.41 15.32
CA THR A 143 -6.01 0.99 15.70
C THR A 143 -5.30 1.11 17.05
N ASP A 144 -5.17 0.01 17.79
CA ASP A 144 -4.62 -0.05 19.16
C ASP A 144 -3.08 0.01 19.22
N LEU A 145 -2.40 0.04 18.06
CA LEU A 145 -0.94 0.22 17.97
C LEU A 145 -0.52 1.70 17.77
N GLY A 146 -1.26 2.63 18.33
CA GLY A 146 -1.03 4.06 18.23
C GLY A 146 -1.86 4.76 17.15
N GLY A 147 -2.80 4.03 16.54
CA GLY A 147 -3.79 4.58 15.63
C GLY A 147 -4.96 5.28 16.32
N ASN A 148 -6.02 5.54 15.57
CA ASN A 148 -7.20 6.28 16.03
C ASN A 148 -8.47 5.69 15.40
N GLU A 149 -9.37 5.17 16.23
CA GLU A 149 -10.62 4.52 15.79
C GLU A 149 -11.53 5.49 15.01
N LYS A 150 -11.67 6.71 15.51
CA LYS A 150 -12.52 7.72 14.85
C LYS A 150 -11.99 8.10 13.46
N GLU A 151 -10.66 8.27 13.34
CA GLU A 151 -10.04 8.54 12.03
C GLU A 151 -10.21 7.35 11.09
N MET A 152 -10.16 6.11 11.61
CA MET A 152 -10.41 4.90 10.84
C MET A 152 -11.85 4.88 10.31
N GLU A 153 -12.85 5.19 11.15
CA GLU A 153 -14.25 5.27 10.71
C GLU A 153 -14.44 6.32 9.60
N GLU A 154 -13.82 7.50 9.74
CA GLU A 154 -13.85 8.56 8.72
C GLU A 154 -13.17 8.10 7.41
N SER A 155 -12.05 7.40 7.51
CA SER A 155 -11.31 6.83 6.37
C SER A 155 -12.10 5.75 5.65
N LEU A 156 -12.75 4.84 6.38
CA LEU A 156 -13.66 3.84 5.80
C LEU A 156 -14.85 4.50 5.12
N GLY A 157 -15.40 5.56 5.71
CA GLY A 157 -16.44 6.38 5.11
C GLY A 157 -16.01 7.08 3.82
N LEU A 158 -14.73 7.47 3.71
CA LEU A 158 -14.14 7.99 2.47
C LEU A 158 -14.03 6.90 1.41
N ILE A 159 -13.46 5.74 1.76
CA ILE A 159 -13.26 4.61 0.84
C ILE A 159 -14.59 4.10 0.28
N SER A 160 -15.65 4.06 1.09
CA SER A 160 -16.97 3.59 0.64
C SER A 160 -17.53 4.39 -0.55
N LYS A 161 -17.10 5.65 -0.70
CA LYS A 161 -17.51 6.57 -1.80
C LYS A 161 -16.62 6.46 -3.04
N ILE A 162 -15.48 5.80 -2.95
CA ILE A 162 -14.58 5.60 -4.08
C ILE A 162 -15.15 4.51 -4.98
N ASN A 163 -15.25 4.80 -6.27
CA ASN A 163 -15.63 3.79 -7.26
C ASN A 163 -14.40 2.98 -7.66
N TYR A 164 -14.31 1.74 -7.18
CA TYR A 164 -13.27 0.76 -7.53
C TYR A 164 -13.93 -0.60 -7.86
N LYS A 165 -13.20 -1.47 -8.55
CA LYS A 165 -13.66 -2.80 -8.98
C LYS A 165 -13.04 -3.94 -8.17
N LEU A 166 -11.82 -3.74 -7.67
CA LEU A 166 -11.04 -4.73 -6.95
C LEU A 166 -10.38 -4.06 -5.75
N LEU A 167 -10.62 -4.60 -4.56
CA LEU A 167 -9.90 -4.25 -3.34
C LEU A 167 -8.66 -5.12 -3.22
N CYS A 168 -7.50 -4.50 -3.02
CA CYS A 168 -6.20 -5.13 -2.83
C CYS A 168 -5.62 -4.65 -1.48
N PRO A 169 -5.91 -5.36 -0.38
CA PRO A 169 -5.49 -4.96 0.96
C PRO A 169 -4.04 -5.32 1.28
N GLY A 170 -3.50 -4.75 2.36
CA GLY A 170 -2.20 -5.12 2.91
C GLY A 170 -2.15 -6.56 3.41
N HIS A 171 -3.26 -7.05 3.94
CA HIS A 171 -3.38 -8.41 4.46
C HIS A 171 -4.64 -9.12 3.96
N GLY A 172 -4.58 -10.46 3.93
CA GLY A 172 -5.72 -11.29 3.57
C GLY A 172 -6.00 -11.38 2.08
N ASP A 173 -7.24 -11.63 1.72
CA ASP A 173 -7.65 -11.87 0.33
C ASP A 173 -7.98 -10.56 -0.41
N ILE A 174 -7.81 -10.59 -1.74
CA ILE A 174 -8.36 -9.56 -2.62
C ILE A 174 -9.86 -9.78 -2.77
N GLU A 175 -10.61 -8.69 -2.91
CA GLU A 175 -12.08 -8.75 -3.01
C GLU A 175 -12.59 -7.97 -4.23
N LYS A 176 -13.40 -8.63 -5.06
CA LYS A 176 -14.13 -7.94 -6.14
C LYS A 176 -15.32 -7.21 -5.54
N ARG A 177 -15.48 -5.95 -5.91
CA ARG A 177 -16.68 -5.19 -5.57
C ARG A 177 -17.78 -5.60 -6.54
N GLU A 178 -18.92 -6.06 -5.98
CA GLU A 178 -20.11 -6.30 -6.76
C GLU A 178 -20.69 -4.96 -7.28
N GLU A 179 -21.14 -4.94 -8.53
CA GLU A 179 -21.75 -3.74 -9.18
C GLU A 179 -23.13 -3.42 -8.60
#